data_c5a7011a674f024d0169a2b762c4e897
#
_entry.id   c5a7011a674f024d0169a2b762c4e897
#
_cell.length_a   1.000
_cell.length_b   1.000
_cell.length_c   1.000
_cell.angle_alpha   90.00
_cell.angle_beta   90.00
_cell.angle_gamma   90.00
#
_symmetry.space_group_name_H-M   'P 1'
#
loop_
_entity.id
_entity.type
_entity.pdbx_description
1 polymer ?
#
loop_
_entity_poly.entity_id
_entity_poly.type
_entity_poly.pdbx_seq_one_letter_code
_entity_poly.pdbx_strand_id
1 'polypeptide(L)'
;MARLVLTLFTVLPLAALVAPAQAQSAAQSVADFYRGKTITVAVGTSPGGDYDLRMRMVGRYLGKYIPGNPTIVATNMPGAGQMLVANWLANVAPKDGTAIVALSQNMAVHQATGASGVRYDVRQFHWIGNTTDTPNVINAWHTTGIHTIQDVMQRELVVGATGTASGSFLYPYALNQLVGTKFKIVTGYPGGNDINLAMERGEVGGRGSNSWASWKSTRPQWLAEKKVIVLVQVGVKRNPELPDVPTLQDMAKNDADRQVLIFISADTAISRTLVTSAGVPRERVEALRRAFDAAMKDPDFLAEAEKSKTDISPMTGEEAQKIAEATIKAPAEVRSRASALIEGK
;
A
#
# COMPACT_ATOMS: atom_id res chain seq x y z
N MET A 1 45.34 -72.91 9.00
CA MET A 1 45.33 -71.45 8.88
C MET A 1 44.21 -71.04 7.94
N ALA A 2 43.06 -70.67 8.47
CA ALA A 2 41.88 -70.26 7.67
C ALA A 2 41.81 -68.73 7.66
N ARG A 3 41.87 -68.13 6.48
CA ARG A 3 41.63 -66.63 6.27
C ARG A 3 40.17 -66.37 6.12
N LEU A 4 39.61 -65.60 7.06
CA LEU A 4 38.23 -65.05 7.03
C LEU A 4 38.28 -63.83 6.19
N VAL A 5 37.52 -63.80 5.10
CA VAL A 5 37.27 -62.56 4.24
C VAL A 5 35.98 -61.91 4.72
N LEU A 6 36.12 -60.70 5.31
CA LEU A 6 35.01 -59.90 5.78
C LEU A 6 34.56 -58.97 4.63
N THR A 7 33.37 -59.24 4.05
CA THR A 7 32.81 -58.42 3.01
C THR A 7 31.94 -57.27 3.64
N LEU A 8 32.42 -56.04 3.51
CA LEU A 8 31.72 -54.85 4.01
C LEU A 8 30.65 -54.45 2.98
N PHE A 9 29.34 -54.56 3.33
CA PHE A 9 28.25 -54.00 2.56
C PHE A 9 28.07 -52.56 2.93
N THR A 10 28.38 -51.62 2.03
CA THR A 10 28.05 -50.19 2.13
C THR A 10 26.61 -49.97 1.71
N VAL A 11 25.75 -49.65 2.67
CA VAL A 11 24.38 -49.18 2.42
C VAL A 11 24.42 -47.68 2.11
N LEU A 12 24.22 -47.29 0.85
CA LEU A 12 24.01 -45.88 0.46
C LEU A 12 22.61 -45.44 0.93
N PRO A 13 22.46 -44.27 1.52
CA PRO A 13 21.12 -43.78 1.88
C PRO A 13 20.35 -43.27 0.64
N LEU A 14 19.19 -43.84 0.40
CA LEU A 14 18.22 -43.51 -0.68
C LEU A 14 17.34 -42.30 -0.31
N ALA A 15 17.92 -41.21 0.19
CA ALA A 15 17.14 -40.06 0.73
C ALA A 15 16.99 -38.86 -0.20
N ALA A 16 17.49 -38.93 -1.47
CA ALA A 16 17.64 -37.70 -2.29
C ALA A 16 16.61 -37.51 -3.42
N LEU A 17 15.55 -38.31 -3.57
CA LEU A 17 14.69 -38.31 -4.76
C LEU A 17 13.20 -37.91 -4.51
N VAL A 18 12.79 -37.61 -3.27
CA VAL A 18 11.37 -37.34 -2.96
C VAL A 18 10.99 -35.85 -3.10
N ALA A 19 11.93 -34.93 -2.92
CA ALA A 19 11.67 -33.49 -2.94
C ALA A 19 11.18 -32.92 -4.31
N PRO A 20 11.71 -33.30 -5.48
CA PRO A 20 11.26 -32.73 -6.76
C PRO A 20 9.85 -33.19 -7.17
N ALA A 21 9.43 -34.38 -6.83
CA ALA A 21 8.12 -34.92 -7.19
C ALA A 21 6.95 -34.22 -6.45
N GLN A 22 7.13 -33.87 -5.19
CA GLN A 22 6.12 -33.13 -4.41
C GLN A 22 5.94 -31.69 -4.89
N ALA A 23 7.04 -30.99 -5.23
CA ALA A 23 6.98 -29.63 -5.77
C ALA A 23 6.28 -29.60 -7.14
N GLN A 24 6.51 -30.57 -7.99
CA GLN A 24 5.87 -30.69 -9.30
C GLN A 24 4.37 -31.01 -9.18
N SER A 25 3.97 -31.86 -8.25
CA SER A 25 2.57 -32.17 -7.93
C SER A 25 1.81 -30.93 -7.41
N ALA A 26 2.41 -30.17 -6.49
CA ALA A 26 1.80 -28.93 -5.97
C ALA A 26 1.66 -27.86 -7.04
N ALA A 27 2.65 -27.66 -7.90
CA ALA A 27 2.59 -26.72 -9.01
C ALA A 27 1.49 -27.08 -10.02
N GLN A 28 1.33 -28.38 -10.34
CA GLN A 28 0.28 -28.87 -11.22
C GLN A 28 -1.11 -28.66 -10.59
N SER A 29 -1.29 -28.92 -9.31
CA SER A 29 -2.53 -28.66 -8.56
C SER A 29 -2.93 -27.18 -8.58
N VAL A 30 -1.96 -26.24 -8.45
CA VAL A 30 -2.20 -24.79 -8.53
C VAL A 30 -2.62 -24.39 -9.94
N ALA A 31 -1.94 -24.93 -10.98
CA ALA A 31 -2.28 -24.66 -12.37
C ALA A 31 -3.69 -25.15 -12.74
N ASP A 32 -4.06 -26.34 -12.26
CA ASP A 32 -5.38 -26.91 -12.49
C ASP A 32 -6.48 -26.10 -11.79
N PHE A 33 -6.19 -25.58 -10.58
CA PHE A 33 -7.11 -24.71 -9.87
C PHE A 33 -7.36 -23.40 -10.61
N TYR A 34 -6.30 -22.72 -11.08
CA TYR A 34 -6.44 -21.39 -11.70
C TYR A 34 -6.86 -21.44 -13.17
N ARG A 35 -6.78 -22.60 -13.83
CA ARG A 35 -7.18 -22.72 -15.25
C ARG A 35 -8.64 -22.33 -15.46
N GLY A 36 -8.87 -21.33 -16.33
CA GLY A 36 -10.21 -20.80 -16.62
C GLY A 36 -10.84 -19.99 -15.48
N LYS A 37 -10.10 -19.72 -14.39
CA LYS A 37 -10.57 -18.86 -13.30
C LYS A 37 -10.37 -17.38 -13.60
N THR A 38 -11.16 -16.57 -12.94
CA THR A 38 -10.96 -15.13 -12.84
C THR A 38 -10.50 -14.79 -11.43
N ILE A 39 -9.42 -14.01 -11.32
CA ILE A 39 -8.98 -13.39 -10.07
C ILE A 39 -9.45 -11.94 -10.08
N THR A 40 -10.19 -11.54 -9.04
CA THR A 40 -10.60 -10.16 -8.83
C THR A 40 -9.54 -9.41 -8.04
N VAL A 41 -9.06 -8.28 -8.57
CA VAL A 41 -8.26 -7.32 -7.83
C VAL A 41 -9.15 -6.16 -7.43
N ALA A 42 -9.59 -6.14 -6.17
CA ALA A 42 -10.44 -5.09 -5.64
C ALA A 42 -9.62 -3.87 -5.22
N VAL A 43 -10.00 -2.70 -5.71
CA VAL A 43 -9.35 -1.41 -5.48
C VAL A 43 -10.28 -0.51 -4.67
N GLY A 44 -9.83 -0.05 -3.50
CA GLY A 44 -10.65 0.71 -2.55
C GLY A 44 -10.88 2.19 -2.92
N THR A 45 -10.72 2.57 -4.20
CA THR A 45 -10.92 3.93 -4.70
C THR A 45 -11.75 3.93 -5.97
N SER A 46 -12.27 5.10 -6.36
CA SER A 46 -12.94 5.30 -7.67
C SER A 46 -11.98 5.01 -8.84
N PRO A 47 -12.51 4.74 -10.04
CA PRO A 47 -11.72 4.55 -11.26
C PRO A 47 -10.88 5.78 -11.63
N GLY A 48 -9.76 5.55 -12.34
CA GLY A 48 -8.93 6.59 -12.94
C GLY A 48 -7.91 7.25 -11.99
N GLY A 49 -7.89 6.90 -10.71
CA GLY A 49 -6.83 7.29 -9.78
C GLY A 49 -5.62 6.36 -9.85
N ASP A 50 -4.50 6.73 -9.21
CA ASP A 50 -3.25 5.95 -9.25
C ASP A 50 -3.41 4.50 -8.77
N TYR A 51 -4.16 4.24 -7.70
CA TYR A 51 -4.45 2.86 -7.27
C TYR A 51 -5.12 2.05 -8.37
N ASP A 52 -6.16 2.60 -9.01
CA ASP A 52 -6.91 1.92 -10.05
C ASP A 52 -6.06 1.67 -11.31
N LEU A 53 -5.41 2.72 -11.83
CA LEU A 53 -4.57 2.63 -13.03
C LEU A 53 -3.41 1.66 -12.83
N ARG A 54 -2.72 1.73 -11.70
CA ARG A 54 -1.61 0.85 -11.34
C ARG A 54 -2.06 -0.61 -11.23
N MET A 55 -3.18 -0.89 -10.55
CA MET A 55 -3.65 -2.25 -10.38
C MET A 55 -4.17 -2.86 -11.68
N ARG A 56 -4.74 -2.06 -12.57
CA ARG A 56 -5.08 -2.51 -13.94
C ARG A 56 -3.82 -2.82 -14.76
N MET A 57 -2.78 -2.02 -14.63
CA MET A 57 -1.49 -2.28 -15.26
C MET A 57 -0.87 -3.57 -14.71
N VAL A 58 -0.72 -3.70 -13.39
CA VAL A 58 -0.19 -4.93 -12.75
C VAL A 58 -1.00 -6.16 -13.13
N GLY A 59 -2.33 -6.05 -13.16
CA GLY A 59 -3.22 -7.17 -13.51
C GLY A 59 -2.98 -7.73 -14.92
N ARG A 60 -2.65 -6.88 -15.90
CA ARG A 60 -2.34 -7.35 -17.28
C ARG A 60 -1.14 -8.28 -17.34
N TYR A 61 -0.17 -8.09 -16.44
CA TYR A 61 1.06 -8.88 -16.42
C TYR A 61 1.03 -10.00 -15.40
N LEU A 62 0.38 -9.79 -14.25
CA LEU A 62 0.32 -10.78 -13.17
C LEU A 62 -0.24 -12.13 -13.65
N GLY A 63 -1.30 -12.13 -14.43
CA GLY A 63 -1.94 -13.34 -14.94
C GLY A 63 -1.03 -14.24 -15.77
N LYS A 64 -0.04 -13.66 -16.49
CA LYS A 64 0.93 -14.41 -17.31
C LYS A 64 1.79 -15.36 -16.45
N TYR A 65 2.05 -15.00 -15.20
CA TYR A 65 3.00 -15.69 -14.31
C TYR A 65 2.31 -16.57 -13.27
N ILE A 66 0.98 -16.49 -13.13
CA ILE A 66 0.23 -17.39 -12.27
C ILE A 66 0.04 -18.72 -13.02
N PRO A 67 0.42 -19.88 -12.42
CA PRO A 67 0.17 -21.18 -13.05
C PRO A 67 -1.32 -21.33 -13.40
N GLY A 68 -1.63 -21.78 -14.62
CA GLY A 68 -3.00 -21.88 -15.12
C GLY A 68 -3.50 -20.63 -15.85
N ASN A 69 -2.73 -19.53 -15.86
CA ASN A 69 -3.01 -18.29 -16.60
C ASN A 69 -4.43 -17.75 -16.39
N PRO A 70 -4.84 -17.48 -15.13
CA PRO A 70 -6.18 -16.93 -14.86
C PRO A 70 -6.36 -15.54 -15.46
N THR A 71 -7.59 -15.18 -15.76
CA THR A 71 -7.95 -13.81 -16.11
C THR A 71 -7.89 -12.92 -14.87
N ILE A 72 -7.25 -11.75 -14.96
CA ILE A 72 -7.24 -10.76 -13.87
C ILE A 72 -8.21 -9.63 -14.19
N VAL A 73 -9.13 -9.35 -13.27
CA VAL A 73 -10.12 -8.26 -13.41
C VAL A 73 -10.01 -7.31 -12.23
N ALA A 74 -9.70 -6.05 -12.51
CA ALA A 74 -9.72 -5.00 -11.49
C ALA A 74 -11.13 -4.45 -11.32
N THR A 75 -11.61 -4.39 -10.07
CA THR A 75 -12.90 -3.83 -9.68
C THR A 75 -12.72 -2.73 -8.64
N ASN A 76 -13.64 -1.76 -8.59
CA ASN A 76 -13.56 -0.66 -7.65
C ASN A 76 -14.60 -0.83 -6.53
N MET A 77 -14.14 -0.68 -5.28
CA MET A 77 -14.97 -0.76 -4.06
C MET A 77 -14.58 0.39 -3.12
N PRO A 78 -14.92 1.64 -3.49
CA PRO A 78 -14.58 2.81 -2.68
C PRO A 78 -15.39 2.86 -1.39
N GLY A 79 -14.82 3.47 -0.36
CA GLY A 79 -15.54 3.74 0.90
C GLY A 79 -14.63 3.78 2.12
N ALA A 80 -14.97 4.67 3.04
CA ALA A 80 -14.31 4.87 4.34
C ALA A 80 -12.77 4.89 4.26
N GLY A 81 -12.19 5.59 3.27
CA GLY A 81 -10.73 5.66 3.10
C GLY A 81 -10.08 4.30 2.80
N GLN A 82 -10.80 3.42 2.08
CA GLN A 82 -10.45 2.03 1.73
C GLN A 82 -10.64 0.99 2.86
N MET A 83 -11.14 1.38 4.04
CA MET A 83 -11.44 0.43 5.11
C MET A 83 -12.53 -0.58 4.69
N LEU A 84 -13.48 -0.16 3.84
CA LEU A 84 -14.53 -1.03 3.33
C LEU A 84 -13.97 -2.26 2.60
N VAL A 85 -13.04 -2.07 1.68
CA VAL A 85 -12.43 -3.17 0.91
C VAL A 85 -11.55 -4.06 1.77
N ALA A 86 -10.86 -3.51 2.79
CA ALA A 86 -10.09 -4.29 3.76
C ALA A 86 -10.99 -5.20 4.61
N ASN A 87 -12.10 -4.66 5.11
CA ASN A 87 -13.12 -5.42 5.84
C ASN A 87 -13.78 -6.49 4.96
N TRP A 88 -14.06 -6.18 3.70
CA TRP A 88 -14.59 -7.13 2.74
C TRP A 88 -13.63 -8.31 2.53
N LEU A 89 -12.32 -8.04 2.35
CA LEU A 89 -11.32 -9.08 2.19
C LEU A 89 -11.26 -10.02 3.39
N ALA A 90 -11.34 -9.48 4.61
CA ALA A 90 -11.24 -10.25 5.83
C ALA A 90 -12.45 -11.17 6.06
N ASN A 91 -13.67 -10.67 5.73
CA ASN A 91 -14.90 -11.28 6.23
C ASN A 91 -15.80 -11.88 5.14
N VAL A 92 -15.69 -11.43 3.88
CA VAL A 92 -16.65 -11.74 2.82
C VAL A 92 -16.00 -12.37 1.59
N ALA A 93 -14.80 -11.90 1.21
CA ALA A 93 -14.10 -12.35 0.00
C ALA A 93 -13.84 -13.87 0.01
N PRO A 94 -13.79 -14.52 -1.16
CA PRO A 94 -13.36 -15.91 -1.28
C PRO A 94 -11.98 -16.13 -0.64
N LYS A 95 -11.84 -17.25 0.09
CA LYS A 95 -10.59 -17.63 0.77
C LYS A 95 -9.82 -18.68 0.00
N ASP A 96 -9.90 -18.63 -1.32
CA ASP A 96 -9.34 -19.63 -2.23
C ASP A 96 -8.20 -19.10 -3.12
N GLY A 97 -7.88 -17.80 -3.02
CA GLY A 97 -6.86 -17.12 -3.82
C GLY A 97 -7.39 -16.44 -5.08
N THR A 98 -8.71 -16.40 -5.29
CA THR A 98 -9.32 -15.68 -6.41
C THR A 98 -9.70 -14.23 -6.10
N ALA A 99 -9.50 -13.78 -4.85
CA ALA A 99 -9.68 -12.40 -4.42
C ALA A 99 -8.35 -11.80 -3.94
N ILE A 100 -7.97 -10.68 -4.52
CA ILE A 100 -6.81 -9.87 -4.15
C ILE A 100 -7.30 -8.44 -3.88
N VAL A 101 -6.72 -7.75 -2.91
CA VAL A 101 -7.01 -6.35 -2.62
C VAL A 101 -5.76 -5.51 -2.79
N ALA A 102 -5.89 -4.37 -3.44
CA ALA A 102 -4.92 -3.29 -3.35
C ALA A 102 -5.13 -2.56 -2.01
N LEU A 103 -4.37 -2.98 -1.00
CA LEU A 103 -4.55 -2.53 0.38
C LEU A 103 -3.99 -1.11 0.57
N SER A 104 -4.76 -0.25 1.25
CA SER A 104 -4.24 1.05 1.69
C SER A 104 -3.18 0.85 2.76
N GLN A 105 -2.11 1.62 2.66
CA GLN A 105 -1.00 1.62 3.61
C GLN A 105 -1.45 1.88 5.06
N ASN A 106 -2.45 2.74 5.27
CA ASN A 106 -2.91 3.16 6.59
C ASN A 106 -3.63 2.07 7.41
N MET A 107 -3.93 0.91 6.81
CA MET A 107 -4.71 -0.13 7.47
C MET A 107 -4.00 -0.72 8.70
N ALA A 108 -2.66 -0.84 8.67
CA ALA A 108 -1.90 -1.29 9.83
C ALA A 108 -1.92 -0.25 10.97
N VAL A 109 -1.80 1.05 10.66
CA VAL A 109 -1.90 2.14 11.65
C VAL A 109 -3.28 2.15 12.29
N HIS A 110 -4.36 2.05 11.51
CA HIS A 110 -5.73 2.03 12.06
C HIS A 110 -5.98 0.83 12.97
N GLN A 111 -5.48 -0.34 12.62
CA GLN A 111 -5.55 -1.49 13.52
C GLN A 111 -4.72 -1.29 14.80
N ALA A 112 -3.50 -0.78 14.67
CA ALA A 112 -2.58 -0.57 15.81
C ALA A 112 -3.12 0.45 16.81
N THR A 113 -3.92 1.42 16.36
CA THR A 113 -4.55 2.45 17.18
C THR A 113 -5.97 2.10 17.64
N GLY A 114 -6.52 0.95 17.24
CA GLY A 114 -7.88 0.55 17.61
C GLY A 114 -8.97 1.41 16.98
N ALA A 115 -8.70 1.99 15.80
CA ALA A 115 -9.63 2.89 15.15
C ALA A 115 -11.00 2.23 14.90
N SER A 116 -12.07 3.00 15.07
CA SER A 116 -13.44 2.54 14.86
C SER A 116 -13.66 2.02 13.44
N GLY A 117 -14.41 0.93 13.29
CA GLY A 117 -14.74 0.32 12.00
C GLY A 117 -13.72 -0.69 11.50
N VAL A 118 -12.58 -0.89 12.16
CA VAL A 118 -11.62 -1.96 11.86
C VAL A 118 -12.23 -3.32 12.21
N ARG A 119 -12.43 -4.17 11.17
CA ARG A 119 -12.96 -5.54 11.28
C ARG A 119 -12.06 -6.53 10.54
N TYR A 120 -10.76 -6.24 10.48
CA TYR A 120 -9.72 -7.07 9.87
C TYR A 120 -8.52 -7.16 10.81
N ASP A 121 -7.66 -8.12 10.55
CA ASP A 121 -6.32 -8.20 11.14
C ASP A 121 -5.30 -8.30 9.99
N VAL A 122 -4.50 -7.24 9.78
CA VAL A 122 -3.50 -7.20 8.71
C VAL A 122 -2.44 -8.29 8.84
N ARG A 123 -2.23 -8.86 10.05
CA ARG A 123 -1.32 -9.96 10.31
C ARG A 123 -1.82 -11.29 9.74
N GLN A 124 -3.14 -11.42 9.55
CA GLN A 124 -3.76 -12.61 8.98
C GLN A 124 -3.83 -12.57 7.45
N PHE A 125 -3.66 -11.41 6.84
CA PHE A 125 -3.60 -11.32 5.39
C PHE A 125 -2.32 -11.95 4.87
N HIS A 126 -2.41 -12.59 3.71
CA HIS A 126 -1.24 -13.02 2.97
C HIS A 126 -0.80 -11.88 2.05
N TRP A 127 0.33 -11.29 2.37
CA TRP A 127 0.93 -10.20 1.62
C TRP A 127 1.63 -10.78 0.39
N ILE A 128 1.23 -10.31 -0.80
CA ILE A 128 1.70 -10.83 -2.09
C ILE A 128 2.92 -10.05 -2.55
N GLY A 129 2.88 -8.73 -2.47
CA GLY A 129 3.98 -7.85 -2.82
C GLY A 129 3.55 -6.39 -2.84
N ASN A 130 4.52 -5.49 -2.80
CA ASN A 130 4.31 -4.04 -2.89
C ASN A 130 5.00 -3.51 -4.15
N THR A 131 4.32 -2.68 -4.94
CA THR A 131 4.84 -2.24 -6.24
C THR A 131 5.78 -1.04 -6.16
N THR A 132 5.70 -0.27 -5.07
CA THR A 132 6.52 0.94 -4.88
C THR A 132 6.49 1.41 -3.44
N ASP A 133 7.61 1.94 -2.97
CA ASP A 133 7.73 2.81 -1.80
C ASP A 133 7.77 4.26 -2.30
N THR A 134 6.88 5.09 -1.86
CA THR A 134 6.85 6.49 -2.26
C THR A 134 6.30 7.34 -1.15
N PRO A 135 6.90 8.51 -0.85
CA PRO A 135 6.32 9.40 0.13
C PRO A 135 4.96 9.89 -0.34
N ASN A 136 4.10 10.16 0.60
CA ASN A 136 2.94 10.99 0.34
C ASN A 136 3.31 12.47 0.49
N VAL A 137 2.49 13.35 -0.09
CA VAL A 137 2.62 14.79 0.07
C VAL A 137 1.26 15.42 0.37
N ILE A 138 1.26 16.42 1.26
CA ILE A 138 0.15 17.34 1.44
C ILE A 138 0.40 18.52 0.53
N ASN A 139 -0.59 18.96 -0.23
CA ASN A 139 -0.40 20.05 -1.17
C ASN A 139 -1.53 21.09 -1.13
N ALA A 140 -1.17 22.32 -1.51
CA ALA A 140 -2.09 23.38 -1.88
C ALA A 140 -2.22 23.47 -3.40
N TRP A 141 -3.32 24.06 -3.85
CA TRP A 141 -3.55 24.42 -5.24
C TRP A 141 -3.03 25.86 -5.50
N HIS A 142 -2.42 26.09 -6.64
CA HIS A 142 -1.69 27.33 -6.96
C HIS A 142 -2.50 28.61 -6.79
N THR A 143 -3.85 28.55 -6.87
CA THR A 143 -4.71 29.72 -6.76
C THR A 143 -5.01 30.14 -5.32
N THR A 144 -4.60 29.35 -4.31
CA THR A 144 -4.93 29.60 -2.90
C THR A 144 -4.07 30.69 -2.25
N GLY A 145 -2.93 31.02 -2.84
CA GLY A 145 -1.92 31.88 -2.24
C GLY A 145 -1.22 31.25 -1.03
N ILE A 146 -1.35 29.93 -0.82
CA ILE A 146 -0.62 29.14 0.17
C ILE A 146 0.60 28.52 -0.51
N HIS A 147 1.79 28.82 -0.02
CA HIS A 147 3.05 28.38 -0.61
C HIS A 147 3.91 27.51 0.33
N THR A 148 3.66 27.63 1.63
CA THR A 148 4.41 26.92 2.68
C THR A 148 3.48 26.35 3.73
N ILE A 149 3.97 25.38 4.53
CA ILE A 149 3.21 24.88 5.68
C ILE A 149 3.01 25.97 6.75
N GLN A 150 3.91 26.94 6.84
CA GLN A 150 3.79 28.09 7.75
C GLN A 150 2.59 28.96 7.38
N ASP A 151 2.26 29.10 6.10
CA ASP A 151 1.03 29.81 5.68
C ASP A 151 -0.22 29.14 6.25
N VAL A 152 -0.22 27.79 6.32
CA VAL A 152 -1.37 27.02 6.87
C VAL A 152 -1.46 27.15 8.40
N MET A 153 -0.40 27.55 9.09
CA MET A 153 -0.47 27.92 10.51
C MET A 153 -1.20 29.25 10.72
N GLN A 154 -1.17 30.14 9.74
CA GLN A 154 -1.76 31.48 9.83
C GLN A 154 -3.16 31.53 9.19
N ARG A 155 -3.36 30.82 8.08
CA ARG A 155 -4.59 30.86 7.27
C ARG A 155 -5.16 29.46 7.06
N GLU A 156 -6.50 29.37 6.98
CA GLU A 156 -7.20 28.13 6.69
C GLU A 156 -6.88 27.65 5.26
N LEU A 157 -6.64 26.35 5.10
CA LEU A 157 -6.58 25.66 3.82
C LEU A 157 -7.60 24.51 3.82
N VAL A 158 -8.61 24.63 2.95
CA VAL A 158 -9.58 23.55 2.73
C VAL A 158 -8.95 22.46 1.89
N VAL A 159 -8.88 21.22 2.41
CA VAL A 159 -8.30 20.06 1.71
C VAL A 159 -9.30 18.92 1.58
N GLY A 160 -9.28 18.25 0.42
CA GLY A 160 -10.09 17.08 0.17
C GLY A 160 -9.46 15.80 0.72
N ALA A 161 -10.33 14.91 1.26
CA ALA A 161 -9.97 13.59 1.79
C ALA A 161 -10.97 12.50 1.39
N THR A 162 -10.50 11.27 1.22
CA THR A 162 -11.35 10.13 0.81
C THR A 162 -12.11 9.48 1.98
N GLY A 163 -11.78 9.82 3.22
CA GLY A 163 -12.43 9.31 4.42
C GLY A 163 -11.49 9.36 5.62
N THR A 164 -12.04 9.17 6.81
CA THR A 164 -11.29 9.28 8.08
C THR A 164 -10.19 8.22 8.23
N ALA A 165 -10.33 7.07 7.57
CA ALA A 165 -9.30 6.04 7.55
C ALA A 165 -8.24 6.23 6.44
N SER A 166 -8.23 7.35 5.73
CA SER A 166 -7.21 7.63 4.72
C SER A 166 -6.10 8.54 5.24
N GLY A 167 -4.90 8.42 4.67
CA GLY A 167 -3.82 9.37 4.92
C GLY A 167 -4.19 10.81 4.56
N SER A 168 -5.13 11.01 3.61
CA SER A 168 -5.60 12.34 3.24
C SER A 168 -6.43 13.03 4.35
N PHE A 169 -6.92 12.27 5.31
CA PHE A 169 -7.48 12.80 6.56
C PHE A 169 -6.44 12.81 7.68
N LEU A 170 -5.78 11.67 7.88
CA LEU A 170 -4.93 11.43 9.04
C LEU A 170 -3.78 12.45 9.16
N TYR A 171 -3.06 12.72 8.06
CA TYR A 171 -1.87 13.58 8.14
C TYR A 171 -2.19 15.06 8.39
N PRO A 172 -3.11 15.73 7.67
CA PRO A 172 -3.48 17.10 7.98
C PRO A 172 -4.16 17.21 9.35
N TYR A 173 -4.93 16.20 9.77
CA TYR A 173 -5.53 16.16 11.09
C TYR A 173 -4.46 16.10 12.20
N ALA A 174 -3.44 15.24 12.04
CA ALA A 174 -2.33 15.16 12.98
C ALA A 174 -1.56 16.49 13.07
N LEU A 175 -1.32 17.16 11.95
CA LEU A 175 -0.70 18.48 11.94
C LEU A 175 -1.55 19.53 12.65
N ASN A 176 -2.88 19.52 12.48
CA ASN A 176 -3.76 20.42 13.21
C ASN A 176 -3.61 20.25 14.72
N GLN A 177 -3.64 19.00 15.19
CA GLN A 177 -3.61 18.70 16.63
C GLN A 177 -2.23 18.93 17.27
N LEU A 178 -1.16 18.48 16.61
CA LEU A 178 0.19 18.49 17.20
C LEU A 178 0.97 19.76 16.89
N VAL A 179 0.71 20.35 15.73
CA VAL A 179 1.50 21.49 15.23
C VAL A 179 0.72 22.80 15.27
N GLY A 180 -0.61 22.72 15.16
CA GLY A 180 -1.49 23.90 15.18
C GLY A 180 -1.73 24.48 13.77
N THR A 181 -1.66 23.64 12.74
CA THR A 181 -2.07 24.06 11.39
C THR A 181 -3.59 24.24 11.31
N LYS A 182 -4.06 24.94 10.29
CA LYS A 182 -5.47 25.27 10.10
C LYS A 182 -6.02 24.58 8.84
N PHE A 183 -5.80 23.27 8.70
CA PHE A 183 -6.44 22.51 7.64
C PHE A 183 -7.93 22.31 7.95
N LYS A 184 -8.81 22.68 7.03
CA LYS A 184 -10.20 22.27 7.04
C LYS A 184 -10.38 21.07 6.11
N ILE A 185 -10.68 19.91 6.69
CA ILE A 185 -10.65 18.65 5.98
C ILE A 185 -12.07 18.28 5.53
N VAL A 186 -12.31 18.19 4.22
CA VAL A 186 -13.58 17.78 3.62
C VAL A 186 -13.46 16.32 3.20
N THR A 187 -14.20 15.42 3.87
CA THR A 187 -14.21 13.99 3.60
C THR A 187 -15.33 13.56 2.66
N GLY A 188 -15.28 12.31 2.17
CA GLY A 188 -16.36 11.70 1.37
C GLY A 188 -16.06 11.60 -0.12
N TYR A 189 -14.90 12.04 -0.58
CA TYR A 189 -14.50 11.84 -1.97
C TYR A 189 -14.24 10.34 -2.24
N PRO A 190 -14.81 9.74 -3.31
CA PRO A 190 -14.65 8.31 -3.59
C PRO A 190 -13.21 7.91 -3.91
N GLY A 191 -12.41 8.85 -4.43
CA GLY A 191 -11.01 8.63 -4.78
C GLY A 191 -10.22 9.91 -4.99
N GLY A 192 -8.91 9.74 -5.23
CA GLY A 192 -8.03 10.88 -5.38
C GLY A 192 -8.29 11.71 -6.64
N ASN A 193 -8.82 11.09 -7.69
CA ASN A 193 -9.15 11.82 -8.92
C ASN A 193 -10.34 12.76 -8.71
N ASP A 194 -11.31 12.38 -7.87
CA ASP A 194 -12.44 13.21 -7.51
C ASP A 194 -12.01 14.47 -6.74
N ILE A 195 -11.01 14.31 -5.84
CA ILE A 195 -10.40 15.46 -5.15
C ILE A 195 -9.67 16.37 -6.14
N ASN A 196 -8.96 15.80 -7.12
CA ASN A 196 -8.27 16.58 -8.14
C ASN A 196 -9.26 17.43 -8.94
N LEU A 197 -10.40 16.86 -9.34
CA LEU A 197 -11.48 17.61 -10.02
C LEU A 197 -12.05 18.71 -9.12
N ALA A 198 -12.23 18.45 -7.83
CA ALA A 198 -12.70 19.46 -6.87
C ALA A 198 -11.69 20.62 -6.71
N MET A 199 -10.37 20.35 -6.77
CA MET A 199 -9.33 21.38 -6.79
C MET A 199 -9.43 22.24 -8.06
N GLU A 200 -9.59 21.62 -9.25
CA GLU A 200 -9.76 22.36 -10.51
C GLU A 200 -10.98 23.27 -10.50
N ARG A 201 -12.06 22.85 -9.85
CA ARG A 201 -13.31 23.62 -9.71
C ARG A 201 -13.28 24.65 -8.58
N GLY A 202 -12.21 24.67 -7.78
CA GLY A 202 -12.09 25.55 -6.63
C GLY A 202 -12.98 25.18 -5.44
N GLU A 203 -13.52 23.94 -5.39
CA GLU A 203 -14.33 23.43 -4.28
C GLU A 203 -13.45 23.18 -3.04
N VAL A 204 -12.20 22.76 -3.26
CA VAL A 204 -11.17 22.63 -2.23
C VAL A 204 -9.87 23.27 -2.70
N GLY A 205 -9.10 23.80 -1.77
CA GLY A 205 -7.84 24.49 -2.03
C GLY A 205 -6.62 23.57 -2.04
N GLY A 206 -6.81 22.27 -1.82
CA GLY A 206 -5.71 21.32 -1.79
C GLY A 206 -6.16 19.89 -1.55
N ARG A 207 -5.17 19.01 -1.44
CA ARG A 207 -5.39 17.59 -1.14
C ARG A 207 -4.62 17.19 0.11
N GLY A 208 -5.31 16.59 1.08
CA GLY A 208 -4.73 16.23 2.37
C GLY A 208 -3.65 15.16 2.31
N SER A 209 -3.62 14.36 1.24
CA SER A 209 -2.50 13.47 0.92
C SER A 209 -2.64 12.91 -0.49
N ASN A 210 -1.52 12.83 -1.20
CA ASN A 210 -1.35 12.02 -2.42
C ASN A 210 0.07 11.47 -2.45
N SER A 211 0.31 10.30 -3.04
CA SER A 211 1.68 9.86 -3.22
C SER A 211 2.40 10.73 -4.26
N TRP A 212 3.68 10.96 -4.07
CA TRP A 212 4.49 11.72 -5.02
C TRP A 212 4.51 11.06 -6.40
N ALA A 213 4.65 9.71 -6.42
CA ALA A 213 4.54 8.92 -7.64
C ALA A 213 3.19 9.11 -8.36
N SER A 214 2.08 9.27 -7.63
CA SER A 214 0.77 9.52 -8.23
C SER A 214 0.71 10.87 -8.95
N TRP A 215 1.32 11.92 -8.40
CA TRP A 215 1.40 13.21 -9.10
C TRP A 215 2.19 13.10 -10.40
N LYS A 216 3.32 12.39 -10.39
CA LYS A 216 4.16 12.18 -11.58
C LYS A 216 3.45 11.39 -12.67
N SER A 217 2.69 10.35 -12.32
CA SER A 217 2.03 9.48 -13.29
C SER A 217 0.68 9.99 -13.77
N THR A 218 -0.13 10.61 -12.90
CA THR A 218 -1.51 10.98 -13.24
C THR A 218 -1.70 12.44 -13.64
N ARG A 219 -0.82 13.34 -13.19
CA ARG A 219 -0.91 14.79 -13.42
C ARG A 219 0.47 15.45 -13.64
N PRO A 220 1.34 14.89 -14.52
CA PRO A 220 2.69 15.43 -14.73
C PRO A 220 2.68 16.89 -15.20
N GLN A 221 1.66 17.29 -15.98
CA GLN A 221 1.50 18.67 -16.44
C GLN A 221 1.27 19.64 -15.29
N TRP A 222 0.57 19.25 -14.22
CA TRP A 222 0.34 20.12 -13.07
C TRP A 222 1.62 20.39 -12.28
N LEU A 223 2.53 19.41 -12.28
CA LEU A 223 3.87 19.59 -11.69
C LEU A 223 4.71 20.53 -12.57
N ALA A 224 4.72 20.33 -13.89
CA ALA A 224 5.44 21.17 -14.83
C ALA A 224 4.94 22.63 -14.80
N GLU A 225 3.64 22.83 -14.67
CA GLU A 225 2.99 24.14 -14.57
C GLU A 225 2.97 24.69 -13.14
N LYS A 226 3.61 24.03 -12.18
CA LYS A 226 3.66 24.42 -10.75
C LYS A 226 2.28 24.67 -10.12
N LYS A 227 1.25 23.94 -10.59
CA LYS A 227 -0.12 24.02 -10.04
C LYS A 227 -0.25 23.31 -8.69
N VAL A 228 0.61 22.33 -8.40
CA VAL A 228 0.66 21.60 -7.14
C VAL A 228 1.80 22.19 -6.29
N ILE A 229 1.43 22.86 -5.21
CA ILE A 229 2.39 23.40 -4.22
C ILE A 229 2.53 22.38 -3.10
N VAL A 230 3.68 21.71 -3.01
CA VAL A 230 3.93 20.70 -1.98
C VAL A 230 4.29 21.38 -0.68
N LEU A 231 3.51 21.12 0.38
CA LEU A 231 3.67 21.77 1.69
C LEU A 231 4.46 20.92 2.69
N VAL A 232 4.20 19.62 2.70
CA VAL A 232 4.82 18.63 3.60
C VAL A 232 4.95 17.31 2.85
N GLN A 233 6.07 16.64 3.03
CA GLN A 233 6.24 15.26 2.61
C GLN A 233 6.06 14.30 3.80
N VAL A 234 5.37 13.18 3.56
CA VAL A 234 5.08 12.15 4.55
C VAL A 234 5.86 10.89 4.18
N GLY A 235 6.79 10.53 5.01
CA GLY A 235 7.67 9.39 4.86
C GLY A 235 8.75 9.43 5.94
N VAL A 236 9.30 8.28 6.30
CA VAL A 236 10.35 8.20 7.33
C VAL A 236 11.64 8.87 6.87
N LYS A 237 11.90 8.84 5.56
CA LYS A 237 13.07 9.48 4.93
C LYS A 237 12.62 10.61 4.03
N ARG A 238 13.45 11.66 3.94
CA ARG A 238 13.27 12.76 2.99
C ARG A 238 13.47 12.25 1.56
N ASN A 239 12.55 12.62 0.67
CA ASN A 239 12.68 12.28 -0.75
C ASN A 239 13.71 13.21 -1.42
N PRO A 240 14.69 12.66 -2.16
CA PRO A 240 15.69 13.47 -2.88
C PRO A 240 15.09 14.42 -3.93
N GLU A 241 13.93 14.12 -4.49
CA GLU A 241 13.24 14.99 -5.44
C GLU A 241 12.53 16.18 -4.75
N LEU A 242 12.44 16.18 -3.41
CA LEU A 242 11.77 17.20 -2.59
C LEU A 242 12.70 17.69 -1.45
N PRO A 243 13.93 18.15 -1.75
CA PRO A 243 14.94 18.41 -0.72
C PRO A 243 14.53 19.53 0.25
N ASP A 244 13.81 20.53 -0.24
CA ASP A 244 13.43 21.74 0.52
C ASP A 244 12.06 21.60 1.21
N VAL A 245 11.30 20.53 0.95
CA VAL A 245 10.00 20.29 1.56
C VAL A 245 10.20 19.61 2.93
N PRO A 246 9.65 20.15 4.04
CA PRO A 246 9.77 19.50 5.34
C PRO A 246 9.08 18.15 5.37
N THR A 247 9.64 17.20 6.13
CA THR A 247 8.96 15.95 6.43
C THR A 247 7.91 16.16 7.53
N LEU A 248 6.93 15.25 7.63
CA LEU A 248 5.91 15.34 8.67
C LEU A 248 6.53 15.43 10.08
N GLN A 249 7.55 14.62 10.36
CA GLN A 249 8.25 14.59 11.65
C GLN A 249 9.15 15.80 11.92
N ASP A 250 9.55 16.58 10.89
CA ASP A 250 10.28 17.83 11.07
C ASP A 250 9.39 18.92 11.72
N MET A 251 8.06 18.77 11.61
CA MET A 251 7.07 19.68 12.17
C MET A 251 6.81 19.48 13.67
N ALA A 252 7.37 18.44 14.28
CA ALA A 252 7.13 18.11 15.68
C ALA A 252 7.67 19.18 16.63
N LYS A 253 6.88 19.51 17.67
CA LYS A 253 7.26 20.45 18.72
C LYS A 253 8.09 19.81 19.85
N ASN A 254 8.03 18.48 19.99
CA ASN A 254 8.74 17.70 20.98
C ASN A 254 8.93 16.25 20.51
N ASP A 255 9.73 15.48 21.24
CA ASP A 255 10.05 14.10 20.85
C ASP A 255 8.84 13.16 20.85
N ALA A 256 7.90 13.33 21.78
CA ALA A 256 6.70 12.50 21.83
C ALA A 256 5.82 12.71 20.59
N ASP A 257 5.62 13.94 20.16
CA ASP A 257 4.92 14.26 18.90
C ASP A 257 5.68 13.72 17.69
N ARG A 258 7.02 13.85 17.71
CA ARG A 258 7.88 13.31 16.65
C ARG A 258 7.72 11.81 16.48
N GLN A 259 7.65 11.03 17.56
CA GLN A 259 7.45 9.59 17.51
C GLN A 259 6.07 9.23 16.91
N VAL A 260 5.02 9.98 17.25
CA VAL A 260 3.69 9.78 16.64
C VAL A 260 3.73 10.09 15.14
N LEU A 261 4.36 11.18 14.73
CA LEU A 261 4.45 11.56 13.31
C LEU A 261 5.29 10.56 12.50
N ILE A 262 6.37 10.01 13.08
CA ILE A 262 7.14 8.91 12.47
C ILE A 262 6.26 7.66 12.35
N PHE A 263 5.53 7.29 13.41
CA PHE A 263 4.68 6.11 13.42
C PHE A 263 3.62 6.15 12.31
N ILE A 264 2.90 7.27 12.15
CA ILE A 264 1.88 7.41 11.11
C ILE A 264 2.47 7.58 9.70
N SER A 265 3.78 7.88 9.59
CA SER A 265 4.48 8.01 8.31
C SER A 265 5.13 6.69 7.84
N ALA A 266 5.36 5.75 8.75
CA ALA A 266 6.11 4.52 8.47
C ALA A 266 5.43 3.62 7.42
N ASP A 267 4.12 3.68 7.33
CA ASP A 267 3.30 2.91 6.40
C ASP A 267 3.47 3.32 4.93
N THR A 268 4.07 4.47 4.65
CA THR A 268 4.36 4.90 3.27
C THR A 268 5.30 3.94 2.53
N ALA A 269 6.12 3.17 3.26
CA ALA A 269 6.99 2.14 2.69
C ALA A 269 6.22 0.98 2.02
N ILE A 270 4.94 0.76 2.39
CA ILE A 270 4.07 -0.28 1.82
C ILE A 270 2.87 0.33 1.09
N SER A 271 3.12 1.36 0.29
CA SER A 271 2.07 2.26 -0.20
C SER A 271 1.17 1.68 -1.29
N ARG A 272 1.58 0.63 -1.98
CA ARG A 272 0.85 0.03 -3.12
C ARG A 272 0.92 -1.49 -3.08
N THR A 273 0.41 -2.06 -2.00
CA THR A 273 0.53 -3.48 -1.68
C THR A 273 -0.68 -4.27 -2.15
N LEU A 274 -0.41 -5.48 -2.65
CA LEU A 274 -1.40 -6.51 -2.95
C LEU A 274 -1.43 -7.52 -1.81
N VAL A 275 -2.63 -7.82 -1.33
CA VAL A 275 -2.87 -8.83 -0.29
C VAL A 275 -4.02 -9.74 -0.67
N THR A 276 -4.05 -10.96 -0.11
CA THR A 276 -5.20 -11.87 -0.20
C THR A 276 -5.64 -12.31 1.21
N SER A 277 -6.82 -12.91 1.31
CA SER A 277 -7.44 -13.25 2.60
C SER A 277 -6.71 -14.36 3.34
N ALA A 278 -6.87 -14.38 4.65
CA ALA A 278 -6.53 -15.53 5.49
C ALA A 278 -7.25 -16.80 5.01
N GLY A 279 -6.58 -17.95 5.18
CA GLY A 279 -7.15 -19.26 4.80
C GLY A 279 -6.95 -19.65 3.34
N VAL A 280 -6.35 -18.80 2.52
CA VAL A 280 -5.89 -19.21 1.17
C VAL A 280 -4.80 -20.28 1.33
N PRO A 281 -4.90 -21.42 0.62
CA PRO A 281 -3.90 -22.48 0.68
C PRO A 281 -2.48 -21.97 0.40
N ARG A 282 -1.52 -22.43 1.18
CA ARG A 282 -0.13 -21.94 1.17
C ARG A 282 0.50 -21.98 -0.22
N GLU A 283 0.28 -23.08 -0.94
CA GLU A 283 0.82 -23.27 -2.29
C GLU A 283 0.30 -22.22 -3.29
N ARG A 284 -0.94 -21.74 -3.13
CA ARG A 284 -1.51 -20.66 -3.94
C ARG A 284 -0.94 -19.30 -3.55
N VAL A 285 -0.76 -19.04 -2.26
CA VAL A 285 -0.09 -17.80 -1.78
C VAL A 285 1.32 -17.72 -2.36
N GLU A 286 2.11 -18.80 -2.27
CA GLU A 286 3.46 -18.86 -2.82
C GLU A 286 3.48 -18.70 -4.35
N ALA A 287 2.47 -19.23 -5.05
CA ALA A 287 2.34 -19.02 -6.49
C ALA A 287 2.02 -17.55 -6.84
N LEU A 288 1.14 -16.91 -6.10
CA LEU A 288 0.81 -15.49 -6.27
C LEU A 288 2.03 -14.58 -6.00
N ARG A 289 2.83 -14.86 -4.96
CA ARG A 289 4.07 -14.14 -4.65
C ARG A 289 5.10 -14.27 -5.78
N ARG A 290 5.38 -15.52 -6.22
CA ARG A 290 6.30 -15.75 -7.35
C ARG A 290 5.81 -15.07 -8.63
N ALA A 291 4.51 -15.09 -8.89
CA ALA A 291 3.93 -14.43 -10.05
C ALA A 291 4.08 -12.91 -9.97
N PHE A 292 3.91 -12.32 -8.78
CA PHE A 292 4.16 -10.90 -8.55
C PHE A 292 5.62 -10.55 -8.79
N ASP A 293 6.56 -11.28 -8.18
CA ASP A 293 8.00 -11.02 -8.33
C ASP A 293 8.47 -11.15 -9.79
N ALA A 294 7.87 -12.08 -10.55
CA ALA A 294 8.14 -12.23 -11.98
C ALA A 294 7.53 -11.09 -12.80
N ALA A 295 6.29 -10.69 -12.51
CA ALA A 295 5.62 -9.58 -13.19
C ALA A 295 6.35 -8.24 -12.98
N MET A 296 6.93 -8.01 -11.80
CA MET A 296 7.72 -6.79 -11.53
C MET A 296 9.05 -6.73 -12.29
N LYS A 297 9.48 -7.83 -12.90
CA LYS A 297 10.69 -7.94 -13.73
C LYS A 297 10.37 -8.10 -15.22
N ASP A 298 9.09 -8.18 -15.60
CA ASP A 298 8.65 -8.30 -16.98
C ASP A 298 9.08 -7.04 -17.78
N PRO A 299 9.87 -7.18 -18.86
CA PRO A 299 10.37 -6.02 -19.61
C PRO A 299 9.23 -5.19 -20.23
N ASP A 300 8.12 -5.81 -20.66
CA ASP A 300 6.97 -5.09 -21.20
C ASP A 300 6.25 -4.30 -20.11
N PHE A 301 6.14 -4.87 -18.89
CA PHE A 301 5.63 -4.17 -17.73
C PHE A 301 6.47 -2.94 -17.38
N LEU A 302 7.79 -3.10 -17.33
CA LEU A 302 8.70 -2.01 -17.00
C LEU A 302 8.68 -0.91 -18.07
N ALA A 303 8.61 -1.27 -19.35
CA ALA A 303 8.47 -0.31 -20.45
C ALA A 303 7.14 0.46 -20.39
N GLU A 304 6.03 -0.22 -20.05
CA GLU A 304 4.74 0.45 -19.86
C GLU A 304 4.76 1.37 -18.63
N ALA A 305 5.39 0.96 -17.54
CA ALA A 305 5.54 1.76 -16.33
C ALA A 305 6.36 3.03 -16.61
N GLU A 306 7.46 2.93 -17.32
CA GLU A 306 8.29 4.06 -17.74
C GLU A 306 7.49 5.04 -18.62
N LYS A 307 6.81 4.52 -19.65
CA LYS A 307 5.98 5.33 -20.55
C LYS A 307 4.88 6.09 -19.81
N SER A 308 4.28 5.47 -18.79
CA SER A 308 3.23 6.07 -17.95
C SER A 308 3.77 6.87 -16.77
N LYS A 309 5.10 7.01 -16.63
CA LYS A 309 5.77 7.65 -15.48
C LYS A 309 5.33 7.05 -14.14
N THR A 310 5.07 5.75 -14.12
CA THR A 310 4.67 5.01 -12.94
C THR A 310 5.92 4.46 -12.26
N ASP A 311 6.28 5.01 -11.10
CA ASP A 311 7.44 4.54 -10.32
C ASP A 311 7.25 3.09 -9.88
N ILE A 312 8.27 2.26 -10.12
CA ILE A 312 8.34 0.86 -9.73
C ILE A 312 9.58 0.65 -8.88
N SER A 313 9.39 0.34 -7.61
CA SER A 313 10.41 -0.09 -6.65
C SER A 313 9.84 -1.23 -5.81
N PRO A 314 9.83 -2.46 -6.35
CA PRO A 314 9.06 -3.55 -5.78
C PRO A 314 9.70 -4.07 -4.49
N MET A 315 8.82 -4.51 -3.58
CA MET A 315 9.16 -5.20 -2.34
C MET A 315 8.40 -6.51 -2.27
N THR A 316 9.02 -7.55 -1.77
CA THR A 316 8.38 -8.86 -1.61
C THR A 316 7.21 -8.81 -0.62
N GLY A 317 6.30 -9.78 -0.71
CA GLY A 317 5.18 -9.87 0.23
C GLY A 317 5.63 -10.07 1.66
N GLU A 318 6.71 -10.84 1.88
CA GLU A 318 7.28 -11.10 3.19
C GLU A 318 7.88 -9.84 3.83
N GLU A 319 8.57 -9.01 3.04
CA GLU A 319 9.11 -7.74 3.52
C GLU A 319 7.99 -6.76 3.86
N ALA A 320 6.97 -6.63 3.01
CA ALA A 320 5.81 -5.78 3.26
C ALA A 320 5.03 -6.23 4.52
N GLN A 321 4.88 -7.53 4.72
CA GLN A 321 4.26 -8.10 5.92
C GLN A 321 5.02 -7.74 7.20
N LYS A 322 6.35 -7.82 7.18
CA LYS A 322 7.19 -7.45 8.34
C LYS A 322 7.00 -5.98 8.72
N ILE A 323 6.84 -5.07 7.75
CA ILE A 323 6.59 -3.65 8.01
C ILE A 323 5.21 -3.46 8.67
N ALA A 324 4.17 -4.10 8.14
CA ALA A 324 2.83 -4.05 8.73
C ALA A 324 2.80 -4.62 10.16
N GLU A 325 3.48 -5.75 10.41
CA GLU A 325 3.60 -6.33 11.74
C GLU A 325 4.39 -5.45 12.70
N ALA A 326 5.45 -4.79 12.24
CA ALA A 326 6.21 -3.83 13.04
C ALA A 326 5.35 -2.64 13.45
N THR A 327 4.49 -2.15 12.56
CA THR A 327 3.49 -1.10 12.87
C THR A 327 2.55 -1.54 13.98
N ILE A 328 2.02 -2.77 13.93
CA ILE A 328 1.15 -3.32 15.00
C ILE A 328 1.90 -3.45 16.34
N LYS A 329 3.20 -3.76 16.29
CA LYS A 329 4.06 -3.96 17.46
C LYS A 329 4.75 -2.68 17.94
N ALA A 330 4.44 -1.52 17.37
CA ALA A 330 5.01 -0.24 17.81
C ALA A 330 4.80 -0.02 19.35
N PRO A 331 5.67 0.76 20.01
CA PRO A 331 5.58 0.99 21.46
C PRO A 331 4.17 1.39 21.90
N ALA A 332 3.68 0.83 23.01
CA ALA A 332 2.31 1.04 23.49
C ALA A 332 1.99 2.53 23.72
N GLU A 333 2.95 3.29 24.23
CA GLU A 333 2.82 4.73 24.44
C GLU A 333 2.58 5.49 23.12
N VAL A 334 3.36 5.17 22.07
CA VAL A 334 3.20 5.79 20.74
C VAL A 334 1.84 5.44 20.15
N ARG A 335 1.42 4.16 20.24
CA ARG A 335 0.11 3.71 19.76
C ARG A 335 -1.04 4.37 20.52
N SER A 336 -0.95 4.47 21.85
CA SER A 336 -1.97 5.09 22.69
C SER A 336 -2.10 6.58 22.37
N ARG A 337 -0.97 7.29 22.20
CA ARG A 337 -0.97 8.71 21.85
C ARG A 337 -1.52 8.94 20.41
N ALA A 338 -1.17 8.07 19.48
CA ALA A 338 -1.73 8.11 18.12
C ALA A 338 -3.23 7.77 18.11
N SER A 339 -3.68 6.83 18.97
CA SER A 339 -5.10 6.52 19.15
C SER A 339 -5.89 7.72 19.70
N ALA A 340 -5.40 8.36 20.76
CA ALA A 340 -6.02 9.56 21.31
C ALA A 340 -6.12 10.68 20.27
N LEU A 341 -5.06 10.87 19.47
CA LEU A 341 -5.05 11.79 18.35
C LEU A 341 -6.15 11.48 17.32
N ILE A 342 -6.25 10.22 16.87
CA ILE A 342 -7.18 9.81 15.79
C ILE A 342 -8.64 9.87 16.28
N GLU A 343 -8.91 9.56 17.54
CA GLU A 343 -10.25 9.56 18.12
C GLU A 343 -10.70 10.95 18.61
N GLY A 344 -9.83 11.96 18.57
CA GLY A 344 -10.15 13.33 19.01
C GLY A 344 -10.33 13.45 20.52
N LYS A 345 -9.61 12.62 21.30
CA LYS A 345 -9.62 12.61 22.77
C LYS A 345 -8.45 13.38 23.36
#